data_adfb32c816f06eacbd49fb1fbb8587ad
#
_entry.id   adfb32c816f06eacbd49fb1fbb8587ad
#
_cell.length_a   1.000
_cell.length_b   1.000
_cell.length_c   1.000
_cell.angle_alpha   90.00
_cell.angle_beta   90.00
_cell.angle_gamma   90.00
#
_symmetry.space_group_name_H-M   'P 1'
#
loop_
_entity.id
_entity.type
_entity.pdbx_description
1 polymer ?
#
loop_
_entity_poly.entity_id
_entity_poly.type
_entity_poly.pdbx_seq_one_letter_code
_entity_poly.pdbx_strand_id
1 'polypeptide(L)'
;MKDIVLLGDEALALGALHAGISVGYGYPGTPSTEVLEYLIDNYKKNNGPKAHWCTNEKTAYESALGTSFAGKRSIVTMKHVGLNVAADPFMNSSLIGIKGGLIVVVADDPSMHSSQGEQDSRFYANFAMIPCFEPTTQQEAYEMVFDAFEMSEKYHIPVMMRMVTRLAHSRAAVHPKNESDFIKENSLEKGNRQEWMLLPALARKNYQNMLDKQNDLTTWSCSVKWNPLVLNEKRKDLAIITSGLGKNYYNENLEDFAKNGELPSTLHIGSLPLPVDSINKLAQIADTILVIEEGMPFVEKTLAGILPQKTKIIGKLTGHLPRTGELNPDSVRRALGLEPKTSLLDQIKSTNCDLAEKIQNLPGRPPQLCQGCGHRDVYT
;
A
#
# COMPACT_ATOMS: atom_id res chain seq x y z
N MET A 1 -19.10 -17.82 -1.35
CA MET A 1 -18.26 -18.60 -0.39
C MET A 1 -18.55 -18.16 1.03
N LYS A 2 -18.06 -18.92 2.06
CA LYS A 2 -18.11 -18.46 3.45
C LYS A 2 -17.02 -17.40 3.69
N ASP A 3 -17.31 -16.48 4.61
CA ASP A 3 -16.34 -15.52 5.09
C ASP A 3 -15.14 -16.21 5.72
N ILE A 4 -13.97 -15.67 5.50
CA ILE A 4 -12.70 -16.17 6.01
C ILE A 4 -12.02 -15.06 6.80
N VAL A 5 -11.58 -15.34 8.03
CA VAL A 5 -10.82 -14.39 8.84
C VAL A 5 -9.35 -14.49 8.46
N LEU A 6 -8.80 -13.42 7.89
CA LEU A 6 -7.45 -13.37 7.33
C LEU A 6 -6.66 -12.15 7.84
N LEU A 7 -5.35 -12.26 7.88
CA LEU A 7 -4.44 -11.13 7.94
C LEU A 7 -4.54 -10.32 6.64
N GLY A 8 -4.09 -9.06 6.64
CA GLY A 8 -4.02 -8.27 5.41
C GLY A 8 -3.15 -8.93 4.34
N ASP A 9 -2.01 -9.46 4.74
CA ASP A 9 -1.09 -10.19 3.86
C ASP A 9 -1.71 -11.49 3.30
N GLU A 10 -2.40 -12.25 4.15
CA GLU A 10 -3.11 -13.48 3.76
C GLU A 10 -4.26 -13.16 2.78
N ALA A 11 -4.97 -12.05 2.99
CA ALA A 11 -6.05 -11.61 2.12
C ALA A 11 -5.54 -11.21 0.73
N LEU A 12 -4.42 -10.49 0.67
CA LEU A 12 -3.75 -10.14 -0.58
C LEU A 12 -3.29 -11.42 -1.31
N ALA A 13 -2.66 -12.36 -0.60
CA ALA A 13 -2.22 -13.63 -1.16
C ALA A 13 -3.40 -14.47 -1.70
N LEU A 14 -4.52 -14.53 -0.98
CA LEU A 14 -5.74 -15.19 -1.44
C LEU A 14 -6.29 -14.51 -2.72
N GLY A 15 -6.29 -13.17 -2.76
CA GLY A 15 -6.65 -12.42 -3.95
C GLY A 15 -5.79 -12.79 -5.16
N ALA A 16 -4.47 -12.95 -4.96
CA ALA A 16 -3.54 -13.35 -6.00
C ALA A 16 -3.82 -14.78 -6.53
N LEU A 17 -4.14 -15.73 -5.63
CA LEU A 17 -4.55 -17.08 -6.02
C LEU A 17 -5.80 -17.05 -6.89
N HIS A 18 -6.83 -16.34 -6.46
CA HIS A 18 -8.09 -16.23 -7.18
C HIS A 18 -7.99 -15.41 -8.47
N ALA A 19 -6.97 -14.56 -8.57
CA ALA A 19 -6.62 -13.82 -9.78
C ALA A 19 -5.73 -14.61 -10.74
N GLY A 20 -5.48 -15.91 -10.49
CA GLY A 20 -4.80 -16.81 -11.43
C GLY A 20 -3.30 -16.59 -11.56
N ILE A 21 -2.59 -16.33 -10.47
CA ILE A 21 -1.12 -16.28 -10.48
C ILE A 21 -0.53 -17.64 -10.82
N SER A 22 0.61 -17.62 -11.48
CA SER A 22 1.39 -18.84 -11.79
C SER A 22 2.46 -19.10 -10.74
N VAL A 23 3.09 -18.05 -10.23
CA VAL A 23 4.21 -18.19 -9.27
C VAL A 23 4.26 -16.95 -8.35
N GLY A 24 4.63 -17.20 -7.08
CA GLY A 24 5.02 -16.16 -6.11
C GLY A 24 6.49 -16.25 -5.74
N TYR A 25 7.14 -15.11 -5.59
CA TYR A 25 8.53 -15.01 -5.15
C TYR A 25 8.67 -14.00 -4.01
N GLY A 26 9.69 -14.15 -3.19
CA GLY A 26 9.96 -13.18 -2.13
C GLY A 26 11.28 -13.43 -1.42
N TYR A 27 11.62 -12.49 -0.55
CA TYR A 27 12.67 -12.62 0.45
C TYR A 27 12.08 -12.26 1.82
N PRO A 28 12.37 -13.02 2.89
CA PRO A 28 11.74 -12.80 4.19
C PRO A 28 12.02 -11.42 4.76
N GLY A 29 10.98 -10.74 5.22
CA GLY A 29 11.10 -9.43 5.84
C GLY A 29 9.76 -8.94 6.39
N THR A 30 9.61 -8.90 7.72
CA THR A 30 8.40 -8.38 8.37
C THR A 30 8.20 -6.89 8.03
N PRO A 31 7.01 -6.47 7.54
CA PRO A 31 5.72 -7.15 7.60
C PRO A 31 5.21 -7.74 6.26
N SER A 32 6.04 -8.32 5.41
CA SER A 32 5.63 -8.86 4.10
C SER A 32 5.74 -10.38 3.97
N THR A 33 6.26 -11.03 5.01
CA THR A 33 6.59 -12.47 4.99
C THR A 33 5.37 -13.34 4.79
N GLU A 34 4.26 -13.00 5.43
CA GLU A 34 3.03 -13.78 5.49
C GLU A 34 2.34 -13.90 4.12
N VAL A 35 2.57 -12.96 3.20
CA VAL A 35 2.09 -13.07 1.80
C VAL A 35 2.63 -14.33 1.14
N LEU A 36 3.95 -14.53 1.19
CA LEU A 36 4.58 -15.68 0.52
C LEU A 36 4.36 -16.97 1.31
N GLU A 37 4.34 -16.92 2.63
CA GLU A 37 4.04 -18.08 3.48
C GLU A 37 2.66 -18.65 3.17
N TYR A 38 1.65 -17.80 3.01
CA TYR A 38 0.30 -18.22 2.63
C TYR A 38 0.28 -18.92 1.26
N LEU A 39 1.02 -18.40 0.27
CA LEU A 39 1.14 -19.00 -1.05
C LEU A 39 1.88 -20.36 -0.99
N ILE A 40 2.96 -20.47 -0.20
CA ILE A 40 3.71 -21.71 0.00
C ILE A 40 2.83 -22.78 0.66
N ASP A 41 2.06 -22.40 1.66
CA ASP A 41 1.14 -23.28 2.35
C ASP A 41 0.01 -23.76 1.43
N ASN A 42 -0.52 -22.88 0.60
CA ASN A 42 -1.51 -23.24 -0.40
C ASN A 42 -0.94 -24.23 -1.43
N TYR A 43 0.28 -24.01 -1.93
CA TYR A 43 0.96 -24.94 -2.83
C TYR A 43 1.11 -26.34 -2.21
N LYS A 44 1.56 -26.41 -0.95
CA LYS A 44 1.75 -27.69 -0.24
C LYS A 44 0.44 -28.44 0.01
N LYS A 45 -0.63 -27.72 0.35
CA LYS A 45 -1.91 -28.33 0.73
C LYS A 45 -2.81 -28.63 -0.46
N ASN A 46 -2.83 -27.76 -1.46
CA ASN A 46 -3.82 -27.74 -2.53
C ASN A 46 -3.22 -27.93 -3.93
N ASN A 47 -1.90 -28.14 -4.04
CA ASN A 47 -1.17 -28.16 -5.30
C ASN A 47 -1.44 -26.89 -6.16
N GLY A 48 -1.54 -25.73 -5.48
CA GLY A 48 -1.74 -24.44 -6.09
C GLY A 48 -0.51 -23.90 -6.83
N PRO A 49 -0.49 -22.62 -7.19
CA PRO A 49 0.66 -21.96 -7.79
C PRO A 49 1.91 -22.11 -6.94
N LYS A 50 3.07 -22.29 -7.58
CA LYS A 50 4.35 -22.41 -6.88
C LYS A 50 4.71 -21.10 -6.17
N ALA A 51 5.39 -21.22 -5.03
CA ALA A 51 5.91 -20.08 -4.32
C ALA A 51 7.30 -20.40 -3.76
N HIS A 52 8.25 -19.46 -3.91
CA HIS A 52 9.65 -19.70 -3.62
C HIS A 52 10.29 -18.54 -2.87
N TRP A 53 10.97 -18.85 -1.77
CA TRP A 53 11.95 -17.94 -1.18
C TRP A 53 13.19 -17.88 -2.07
N CYS A 54 13.65 -16.65 -2.33
CA CYS A 54 14.87 -16.37 -3.07
C CYS A 54 16.00 -15.97 -2.13
N THR A 55 17.24 -15.89 -2.66
CA THR A 55 18.43 -15.54 -1.88
C THR A 55 18.51 -14.07 -1.50
N ASN A 56 17.82 -13.19 -2.23
CA ASN A 56 17.61 -11.78 -1.95
C ASN A 56 16.46 -11.23 -2.79
N GLU A 57 16.06 -9.99 -2.53
CA GLU A 57 14.92 -9.31 -3.18
C GLU A 57 15.16 -9.05 -4.66
N LYS A 58 16.40 -8.74 -5.07
CA LYS A 58 16.75 -8.57 -6.48
C LYS A 58 16.47 -9.84 -7.27
N THR A 59 16.97 -10.98 -6.78
CA THR A 59 16.75 -12.30 -7.41
C THR A 59 15.26 -12.67 -7.44
N ALA A 60 14.52 -12.34 -6.36
CA ALA A 60 13.07 -12.56 -6.30
C ALA A 60 12.35 -11.74 -7.38
N TYR A 61 12.69 -10.46 -7.51
CA TYR A 61 12.11 -9.57 -8.50
C TYR A 61 12.40 -10.02 -9.93
N GLU A 62 13.65 -10.33 -10.24
CA GLU A 62 14.08 -10.79 -11.57
C GLU A 62 13.41 -12.11 -11.96
N SER A 63 13.17 -13.02 -11.00
CA SER A 63 12.43 -14.27 -11.22
C SER A 63 10.96 -14.02 -11.54
N ALA A 64 10.31 -13.09 -10.81
CA ALA A 64 8.95 -12.69 -11.08
C ALA A 64 8.82 -12.00 -12.45
N LEU A 65 9.78 -11.14 -12.80
CA LEU A 65 9.85 -10.47 -14.10
C LEU A 65 10.01 -11.48 -15.25
N GLY A 66 10.89 -12.49 -15.07
CA GLY A 66 11.03 -13.59 -16.04
C GLY A 66 9.75 -14.39 -16.24
N THR A 67 8.98 -14.60 -15.19
CA THR A 67 7.64 -15.23 -15.26
C THR A 67 6.66 -14.37 -16.06
N SER A 68 6.66 -13.06 -15.82
CA SER A 68 5.85 -12.10 -16.56
C SER A 68 6.22 -12.08 -18.05
N PHE A 69 7.50 -12.12 -18.41
CA PHE A 69 7.96 -12.21 -19.80
C PHE A 69 7.45 -13.46 -20.54
N ALA A 70 7.19 -14.55 -19.81
CA ALA A 70 6.57 -15.74 -20.36
C ALA A 70 5.02 -15.64 -20.48
N GLY A 71 4.43 -14.48 -20.27
CA GLY A 71 2.98 -14.25 -20.34
C GLY A 71 2.21 -14.65 -19.09
N LYS A 72 2.90 -15.05 -18.02
CA LYS A 72 2.29 -15.56 -16.79
C LYS A 72 2.17 -14.48 -15.72
N ARG A 73 1.06 -14.47 -14.95
CA ARG A 73 0.92 -13.61 -13.77
C ARG A 73 1.86 -14.04 -12.68
N SER A 74 2.55 -13.08 -12.09
CA SER A 74 3.44 -13.31 -10.96
C SER A 74 3.30 -12.23 -9.89
N ILE A 75 3.66 -12.62 -8.67
CA ILE A 75 3.74 -11.70 -7.53
C ILE A 75 5.12 -11.81 -6.90
N VAL A 76 5.68 -10.67 -6.52
CA VAL A 76 6.91 -10.62 -5.72
C VAL A 76 6.63 -9.82 -4.46
N THR A 77 7.08 -10.33 -3.30
CA THR A 77 6.85 -9.68 -2.00
C THR A 77 8.15 -9.40 -1.29
N MET A 78 8.23 -8.22 -0.70
CA MET A 78 9.39 -7.75 0.06
C MET A 78 9.02 -6.63 1.01
N LYS A 79 9.88 -6.44 2.01
CA LYS A 79 9.85 -5.27 2.88
C LYS A 79 10.36 -4.02 2.14
N HIS A 80 10.02 -2.83 2.63
CA HIS A 80 10.48 -1.56 2.02
C HIS A 80 12.02 -1.46 1.88
N VAL A 81 12.80 -1.97 2.86
CA VAL A 81 14.26 -2.00 2.75
C VAL A 81 14.74 -2.97 1.68
N GLY A 82 13.99 -4.04 1.42
CA GLY A 82 14.25 -4.99 0.35
C GLY A 82 14.05 -4.38 -1.04
N LEU A 83 13.13 -3.41 -1.17
CA LEU A 83 12.98 -2.67 -2.41
C LEU A 83 14.25 -1.90 -2.79
N ASN A 84 15.03 -1.44 -1.81
CA ASN A 84 16.34 -0.83 -2.09
C ASN A 84 17.31 -1.83 -2.77
N VAL A 85 17.25 -3.11 -2.40
CA VAL A 85 18.05 -4.17 -3.02
C VAL A 85 17.53 -4.51 -4.42
N ALA A 86 16.22 -4.48 -4.62
CA ALA A 86 15.57 -4.74 -5.89
C ALA A 86 15.40 -3.49 -6.78
N ALA A 87 15.95 -2.33 -6.39
CA ALA A 87 15.72 -1.05 -7.07
C ALA A 87 16.11 -1.07 -8.55
N ASP A 88 17.22 -1.71 -8.91
CA ASP A 88 17.66 -1.81 -10.29
C ASP A 88 16.65 -2.53 -11.21
N PRO A 89 16.28 -3.81 -10.97
CA PRO A 89 15.28 -4.46 -11.80
C PRO A 89 13.89 -3.81 -11.68
N PHE A 90 13.54 -3.25 -10.53
CA PHE A 90 12.29 -2.53 -10.33
C PHE A 90 12.17 -1.32 -11.29
N MET A 91 13.19 -0.44 -11.31
CA MET A 91 13.21 0.74 -12.17
C MET A 91 13.26 0.36 -13.66
N ASN A 92 14.06 -0.65 -14.01
CA ASN A 92 14.19 -1.07 -15.41
C ASN A 92 12.91 -1.74 -15.93
N SER A 93 12.16 -2.45 -15.08
CA SER A 93 10.96 -3.17 -15.49
C SER A 93 9.83 -2.25 -15.97
N SER A 94 9.76 -1.01 -15.47
CA SER A 94 8.78 -0.02 -15.95
C SER A 94 9.05 0.43 -17.39
N LEU A 95 10.31 0.34 -17.84
CA LEU A 95 10.76 0.74 -19.18
C LEU A 95 10.64 -0.37 -20.21
N ILE A 96 10.99 -1.61 -19.83
CA ILE A 96 11.05 -2.72 -20.78
C ILE A 96 9.70 -3.24 -21.22
N GLY A 97 8.64 -2.94 -20.48
CA GLY A 97 7.34 -3.55 -20.69
C GLY A 97 7.29 -5.00 -20.25
N ILE A 98 6.15 -5.41 -19.76
CA ILE A 98 5.85 -6.78 -19.31
C ILE A 98 4.75 -7.40 -20.16
N LYS A 99 4.53 -8.71 -20.04
CA LYS A 99 3.46 -9.41 -20.74
C LYS A 99 2.38 -9.91 -19.80
N GLY A 100 2.67 -10.91 -19.00
CA GLY A 100 1.80 -11.31 -17.90
C GLY A 100 1.87 -10.31 -16.75
N GLY A 101 0.78 -10.14 -16.04
CA GLY A 101 0.70 -9.18 -14.94
C GLY A 101 1.78 -9.43 -13.87
N LEU A 102 2.42 -8.35 -13.42
CA LEU A 102 3.41 -8.37 -12.34
C LEU A 102 2.98 -7.43 -11.22
N ILE A 103 2.70 -8.01 -10.06
CA ILE A 103 2.44 -7.26 -8.85
C ILE A 103 3.67 -7.29 -7.94
N VAL A 104 4.08 -6.11 -7.47
CA VAL A 104 5.16 -5.91 -6.51
C VAL A 104 4.55 -5.51 -5.18
N VAL A 105 4.49 -6.43 -4.23
CA VAL A 105 4.03 -6.16 -2.87
C VAL A 105 5.19 -5.62 -2.06
N VAL A 106 5.03 -4.39 -1.59
CA VAL A 106 6.03 -3.76 -0.73
C VAL A 106 5.36 -3.39 0.59
N ALA A 107 5.89 -3.94 1.68
CA ALA A 107 5.36 -3.67 3.01
C ALA A 107 6.23 -2.66 3.75
N ASP A 108 5.65 -1.48 3.99
CA ASP A 108 6.24 -0.41 4.78
C ASP A 108 6.02 -0.66 6.28
N ASP A 109 6.96 -0.21 7.09
CA ASP A 109 6.93 -0.37 8.54
C ASP A 109 7.00 1.01 9.24
N PRO A 110 5.88 1.80 9.19
CA PRO A 110 5.79 3.05 9.93
C PRO A 110 6.07 2.81 11.41
N SER A 111 6.79 3.73 12.05
CA SER A 111 7.26 3.58 13.43
C SER A 111 8.37 2.54 13.65
N MET A 112 8.85 1.88 12.61
CA MET A 112 10.01 0.98 12.68
C MET A 112 9.87 -0.15 13.72
N HIS A 113 8.72 -0.83 13.74
CA HIS A 113 8.48 -1.92 14.70
C HIS A 113 9.50 -3.07 14.58
N SER A 114 10.00 -3.32 13.36
CA SER A 114 11.00 -4.34 13.09
C SER A 114 12.06 -3.88 12.05
N SER A 115 12.22 -2.57 11.85
CA SER A 115 13.05 -2.00 10.78
C SER A 115 14.15 -1.08 11.33
N GLN A 116 15.26 -0.96 10.58
CA GLN A 116 16.37 -0.06 10.92
C GLN A 116 16.09 1.41 10.54
N GLY A 117 15.11 1.65 9.67
CA GLY A 117 14.74 2.99 9.22
C GLY A 117 13.33 3.01 8.67
N GLU A 118 12.71 4.19 8.71
CA GLU A 118 11.39 4.42 8.11
C GLU A 118 11.57 4.88 6.67
N GLN A 119 10.90 4.19 5.74
CA GLN A 119 10.87 4.52 4.32
C GLN A 119 9.42 4.43 3.84
N ASP A 120 9.14 5.13 2.75
CA ASP A 120 7.83 5.13 2.11
C ASP A 120 7.96 4.71 0.66
N SER A 121 7.47 3.54 0.35
CA SER A 121 7.62 2.92 -0.97
C SER A 121 6.86 3.65 -2.09
N ARG A 122 5.91 4.54 -1.76
CA ARG A 122 5.23 5.38 -2.75
C ARG A 122 6.20 6.28 -3.54
N PHE A 123 7.30 6.71 -2.92
CA PHE A 123 8.34 7.47 -3.62
C PHE A 123 9.01 6.64 -4.72
N TYR A 124 9.21 5.33 -4.51
CA TYR A 124 9.70 4.42 -5.53
C TYR A 124 8.70 4.24 -6.68
N ALA A 125 7.43 4.02 -6.36
CA ALA A 125 6.38 3.89 -7.37
C ALA A 125 6.26 5.16 -8.22
N ASN A 126 6.29 6.33 -7.59
CA ASN A 126 6.25 7.63 -8.26
C ASN A 126 7.51 7.86 -9.13
N PHE A 127 8.68 7.51 -8.64
CA PHE A 127 9.94 7.63 -9.40
C PHE A 127 9.98 6.68 -10.60
N ALA A 128 9.49 5.45 -10.44
CA ALA A 128 9.36 4.48 -11.52
C ALA A 128 8.18 4.77 -12.46
N MET A 129 7.32 5.75 -12.14
CA MET A 129 6.11 6.11 -12.88
C MET A 129 5.14 4.94 -13.06
N ILE A 130 4.99 4.09 -12.06
CA ILE A 130 4.06 2.96 -12.04
C ILE A 130 2.90 3.19 -11.09
N PRO A 131 1.74 2.55 -11.33
CA PRO A 131 0.62 2.59 -10.38
C PRO A 131 0.98 1.95 -9.05
N CYS A 132 0.41 2.49 -7.97
CA CYS A 132 0.54 1.93 -6.64
C CYS A 132 -0.84 1.90 -5.97
N PHE A 133 -1.25 0.75 -5.44
CA PHE A 133 -2.48 0.57 -4.68
C PHE A 133 -2.17 0.52 -3.19
N GLU A 134 -3.02 1.19 -2.40
CA GLU A 134 -2.93 1.25 -0.94
C GLU A 134 -4.25 0.81 -0.30
N PRO A 135 -4.44 -0.47 -0.01
CA PRO A 135 -5.66 -0.96 0.64
C PRO A 135 -5.80 -0.42 2.06
N THR A 136 -7.04 -0.22 2.49
CA THR A 136 -7.39 0.21 3.84
C THR A 136 -7.95 -0.90 4.71
N THR A 137 -8.36 -2.00 4.10
CA THR A 137 -8.95 -3.18 4.77
C THR A 137 -8.43 -4.47 4.13
N GLN A 138 -8.64 -5.58 4.81
CA GLN A 138 -8.35 -6.91 4.28
C GLN A 138 -9.17 -7.22 3.03
N GLN A 139 -10.42 -6.75 2.99
CA GLN A 139 -11.26 -6.89 1.81
C GLN A 139 -10.71 -6.10 0.62
N GLU A 140 -10.28 -4.86 0.83
CA GLU A 140 -9.64 -4.07 -0.23
C GLU A 140 -8.32 -4.71 -0.67
N ALA A 141 -7.50 -5.25 0.26
CA ALA A 141 -6.27 -5.96 -0.08
C ALA A 141 -6.54 -7.17 -1.00
N TYR A 142 -7.62 -7.92 -0.75
CA TYR A 142 -8.08 -9.01 -1.61
C TYR A 142 -8.56 -8.53 -2.98
N GLU A 143 -9.41 -7.50 -3.01
CA GLU A 143 -10.06 -7.05 -4.25
C GLU A 143 -9.14 -6.26 -5.18
N MET A 144 -8.26 -5.40 -4.63
CA MET A 144 -7.34 -4.58 -5.41
C MET A 144 -6.37 -5.41 -6.25
N VAL A 145 -6.06 -6.63 -5.84
CA VAL A 145 -5.18 -7.54 -6.60
C VAL A 145 -5.72 -7.82 -8.00
N PHE A 146 -7.04 -7.97 -8.16
CA PHE A 146 -7.66 -8.20 -9.47
C PHE A 146 -7.48 -6.99 -10.38
N ASP A 147 -7.78 -5.80 -9.86
CA ASP A 147 -7.65 -4.54 -10.60
C ASP A 147 -6.16 -4.24 -10.92
N ALA A 148 -5.25 -4.60 -10.00
CA ALA A 148 -3.81 -4.44 -10.18
C ALA A 148 -3.25 -5.34 -11.29
N PHE A 149 -3.68 -6.61 -11.40
CA PHE A 149 -3.29 -7.48 -12.50
C PHE A 149 -3.87 -7.01 -13.83
N GLU A 150 -5.15 -6.62 -13.87
CA GLU A 150 -5.77 -6.09 -15.07
C GLU A 150 -5.04 -4.84 -15.57
N MET A 151 -4.71 -3.92 -14.67
CA MET A 151 -3.95 -2.72 -14.99
C MET A 151 -2.54 -3.05 -15.48
N SER A 152 -1.84 -3.96 -14.80
CA SER A 152 -0.51 -4.39 -15.17
C SER A 152 -0.46 -4.96 -16.60
N GLU A 153 -1.42 -5.81 -16.96
CA GLU A 153 -1.54 -6.40 -18.30
C GLU A 153 -1.97 -5.38 -19.35
N LYS A 154 -2.94 -4.51 -19.02
CA LYS A 154 -3.44 -3.48 -19.94
C LYS A 154 -2.36 -2.49 -20.35
N TYR A 155 -1.56 -2.03 -19.41
CA TYR A 155 -0.54 -1.02 -19.64
C TYR A 155 0.86 -1.59 -19.85
N HIS A 156 1.04 -2.90 -19.70
CA HIS A 156 2.33 -3.59 -19.80
C HIS A 156 3.39 -2.99 -18.86
N ILE A 157 3.03 -2.73 -17.62
CA ILE A 157 3.89 -2.18 -16.56
C ILE A 157 3.68 -2.94 -15.25
N PRO A 158 4.71 -3.05 -14.39
CA PRO A 158 4.49 -3.56 -13.03
C PRO A 158 3.53 -2.65 -12.27
N VAL A 159 2.83 -3.21 -11.29
CA VAL A 159 1.96 -2.47 -10.37
C VAL A 159 2.42 -2.75 -8.95
N MET A 160 2.58 -1.70 -8.15
CA MET A 160 2.90 -1.85 -6.74
C MET A 160 1.62 -2.01 -5.91
N MET A 161 1.65 -2.93 -4.93
CA MET A 161 0.70 -3.00 -3.83
C MET A 161 1.44 -2.62 -2.55
N ARG A 162 1.14 -1.45 -1.98
CA ARG A 162 1.74 -0.99 -0.74
C ARG A 162 0.93 -1.47 0.45
N MET A 163 1.55 -2.26 1.30
CA MET A 163 1.01 -2.65 2.60
C MET A 163 1.70 -1.85 3.70
N VAL A 164 1.06 -1.73 4.86
CA VAL A 164 1.69 -1.19 6.08
C VAL A 164 1.47 -2.15 7.23
N THR A 165 2.39 -2.18 8.19
CA THR A 165 2.44 -3.16 9.29
C THR A 165 1.07 -3.39 9.95
N ARG A 166 0.34 -2.34 10.26
CA ARG A 166 -0.97 -2.44 10.93
C ARG A 166 -2.01 -3.19 10.09
N LEU A 167 -2.05 -2.96 8.77
CA LEU A 167 -2.96 -3.69 7.89
C LEU A 167 -2.46 -5.11 7.66
N ALA A 168 -1.16 -5.27 7.38
CA ALA A 168 -0.54 -6.57 7.11
C ALA A 168 -0.86 -7.58 8.21
N HIS A 169 -0.74 -7.16 9.48
CA HIS A 169 -0.85 -8.03 10.66
C HIS A 169 -2.18 -7.92 11.43
N SER A 170 -3.13 -7.09 11.01
CA SER A 170 -4.48 -7.11 11.58
C SER A 170 -5.36 -8.14 10.88
N ARG A 171 -6.39 -8.64 11.58
CA ARG A 171 -7.31 -9.65 11.06
C ARG A 171 -8.71 -9.09 10.91
N ALA A 172 -9.35 -9.42 9.78
CA ALA A 172 -10.76 -9.16 9.57
C ALA A 172 -11.39 -10.25 8.69
N ALA A 173 -12.71 -10.27 8.65
CA ALA A 173 -13.45 -11.13 7.73
C ALA A 173 -13.28 -10.62 6.29
N VAL A 174 -12.98 -11.53 5.38
CA VAL A 174 -12.91 -11.31 3.95
C VAL A 174 -14.00 -12.14 3.28
N HIS A 175 -14.73 -11.54 2.34
CA HIS A 175 -15.75 -12.17 1.51
C HIS A 175 -15.15 -12.53 0.14
N PRO A 176 -14.66 -13.76 -0.06
CA PRO A 176 -14.05 -14.12 -1.33
C PRO A 176 -15.09 -14.15 -2.46
N LYS A 177 -14.65 -13.88 -3.67
CA LYS A 177 -15.46 -14.11 -4.89
C LYS A 177 -15.88 -15.59 -4.97
N ASN A 178 -16.95 -15.88 -5.72
CA ASN A 178 -17.31 -17.25 -6.00
C ASN A 178 -16.28 -17.93 -6.92
N GLU A 179 -16.15 -19.24 -6.86
CA GLU A 179 -15.20 -20.00 -7.69
C GLU A 179 -15.42 -19.79 -9.20
N SER A 180 -16.67 -19.54 -9.61
CA SER A 180 -17.01 -19.18 -10.99
C SER A 180 -16.34 -17.90 -11.48
N ASP A 181 -15.97 -17.02 -10.56
CA ASP A 181 -15.42 -15.69 -10.84
C ASP A 181 -13.89 -15.65 -10.72
N PHE A 182 -13.27 -16.82 -10.45
CA PHE A 182 -11.82 -16.95 -10.41
C PHE A 182 -11.23 -16.85 -11.81
N ILE A 183 -10.14 -16.12 -11.90
CA ILE A 183 -9.42 -15.97 -13.15
C ILE A 183 -8.51 -17.17 -13.35
N LYS A 184 -8.59 -17.78 -14.53
CA LYS A 184 -7.71 -18.91 -14.87
C LYS A 184 -6.30 -18.40 -15.16
N GLU A 185 -5.33 -19.25 -14.86
CA GLU A 185 -3.93 -19.00 -15.19
C GLU A 185 -3.74 -18.76 -16.70
N ASN A 186 -2.98 -17.72 -17.06
CA ASN A 186 -2.66 -17.38 -18.43
C ASN A 186 -1.88 -18.53 -19.12
N SER A 187 -2.00 -18.64 -20.45
CA SER A 187 -1.15 -19.53 -21.24
C SER A 187 0.29 -18.97 -21.35
N LEU A 188 1.24 -19.87 -21.65
CA LEU A 188 2.60 -19.44 -21.98
C LEU A 188 2.61 -18.71 -23.31
N GLU A 189 3.30 -17.58 -23.35
CA GLU A 189 3.50 -16.80 -24.56
C GLU A 189 4.99 -16.66 -24.87
N LYS A 190 5.30 -16.72 -26.18
CA LYS A 190 6.64 -16.37 -26.64
C LYS A 190 6.77 -14.84 -26.72
N GLY A 191 7.67 -14.30 -25.92
CA GLY A 191 8.02 -12.88 -26.00
C GLY A 191 9.00 -12.57 -27.14
N ASN A 192 8.99 -11.32 -27.55
CA ASN A 192 10.00 -10.80 -28.47
C ASN A 192 11.19 -10.28 -27.66
N ARG A 193 12.36 -10.90 -27.81
CA ARG A 193 13.57 -10.50 -27.05
C ARG A 193 13.96 -9.04 -27.26
N GLN A 194 13.66 -8.43 -28.40
CA GLN A 194 13.97 -7.04 -28.68
C GLN A 194 13.18 -6.07 -27.78
N GLU A 195 11.99 -6.46 -27.33
CA GLU A 195 11.17 -5.64 -26.43
C GLU A 195 11.82 -5.46 -25.04
N TRP A 196 12.66 -6.43 -24.64
CA TRP A 196 13.31 -6.45 -23.31
C TRP A 196 14.74 -5.93 -23.32
N MET A 197 15.23 -5.42 -24.45
CA MET A 197 16.59 -4.88 -24.57
C MET A 197 16.59 -3.38 -24.30
N LEU A 198 17.39 -2.93 -23.34
CA LEU A 198 17.58 -1.51 -23.00
C LEU A 198 18.82 -0.91 -23.69
N LEU A 199 19.03 -1.21 -24.97
CA LEU A 199 20.01 -0.45 -25.76
C LEU A 199 19.54 1.01 -25.88
N PRO A 200 20.45 2.00 -25.93
CA PRO A 200 20.10 3.42 -25.86
C PRO A 200 18.98 3.87 -26.82
N ALA A 201 18.94 3.33 -28.02
CA ALA A 201 17.91 3.66 -29.00
C ALA A 201 16.54 3.11 -28.61
N LEU A 202 16.49 1.86 -28.11
CA LEU A 202 15.27 1.22 -27.65
C LEU A 202 14.80 1.82 -26.31
N ALA A 203 15.74 2.09 -25.41
CA ALA A 203 15.44 2.73 -24.14
C ALA A 203 14.76 4.10 -24.29
N ARG A 204 15.23 4.94 -25.23
CA ARG A 204 14.58 6.23 -25.53
C ARG A 204 13.16 6.05 -26.03
N LYS A 205 12.92 5.07 -26.91
CA LYS A 205 11.56 4.76 -27.39
C LYS A 205 10.66 4.26 -26.25
N ASN A 206 11.16 3.36 -25.44
CA ASN A 206 10.43 2.80 -24.31
C ASN A 206 10.10 3.87 -23.26
N TYR A 207 11.03 4.80 -23.02
CA TYR A 207 10.79 5.93 -22.13
C TYR A 207 9.66 6.83 -22.64
N GLN A 208 9.63 7.13 -23.94
CA GLN A 208 8.51 7.88 -24.54
C GLN A 208 7.19 7.11 -24.38
N ASN A 209 7.17 5.81 -24.67
CA ASN A 209 5.98 4.98 -24.49
C ASN A 209 5.49 4.97 -23.03
N MET A 210 6.41 5.03 -22.07
CA MET A 210 6.08 5.11 -20.64
C MET A 210 5.45 6.48 -20.31
N LEU A 211 5.99 7.58 -20.85
CA LEU A 211 5.42 8.92 -20.66
C LEU A 211 4.03 9.04 -21.28
N ASP A 212 3.82 8.47 -22.46
CA ASP A 212 2.52 8.50 -23.14
C ASP A 212 1.41 7.83 -22.31
N LYS A 213 1.75 6.79 -21.54
CA LYS A 213 0.81 6.10 -20.64
C LYS A 213 0.40 6.94 -19.41
N GLN A 214 1.21 7.93 -19.00
CA GLN A 214 0.96 8.67 -17.76
C GLN A 214 -0.36 9.46 -17.79
N ASN A 215 -0.75 10.00 -18.94
CA ASN A 215 -2.03 10.70 -19.09
C ASN A 215 -3.22 9.76 -18.88
N ASP A 216 -3.15 8.56 -19.45
CA ASP A 216 -4.20 7.55 -19.30
C ASP A 216 -4.29 7.06 -17.85
N LEU A 217 -3.15 6.84 -17.19
CA LEU A 217 -3.08 6.44 -15.78
C LEU A 217 -3.64 7.52 -14.86
N THR A 218 -3.35 8.78 -15.12
CA THR A 218 -3.90 9.91 -14.34
C THR A 218 -5.41 10.04 -14.54
N THR A 219 -5.89 9.90 -15.78
CA THR A 219 -7.32 9.90 -16.10
C THR A 219 -8.03 8.74 -15.39
N TRP A 220 -7.46 7.54 -15.45
CA TRP A 220 -7.97 6.37 -14.76
C TRP A 220 -8.05 6.61 -13.24
N SER A 221 -7.02 7.19 -12.64
CA SER A 221 -6.99 7.42 -11.19
C SER A 221 -8.08 8.39 -10.71
N CYS A 222 -8.54 9.29 -11.60
CA CYS A 222 -9.66 10.20 -11.29
C CYS A 222 -11.05 9.52 -11.30
N SER A 223 -11.16 8.33 -11.89
CA SER A 223 -12.43 7.63 -12.08
C SER A 223 -12.51 6.28 -11.36
N VAL A 224 -11.40 5.78 -10.85
CA VAL A 224 -11.35 4.47 -10.19
C VAL A 224 -12.10 4.48 -8.85
N LYS A 225 -12.78 3.37 -8.54
CA LYS A 225 -13.54 3.22 -7.29
C LYS A 225 -12.71 3.37 -6.01
N TRP A 226 -11.37 3.24 -6.12
CA TRP A 226 -10.44 3.34 -5.01
C TRP A 226 -10.08 4.78 -4.63
N ASN A 227 -10.44 5.77 -5.49
CA ASN A 227 -10.21 7.19 -5.25
C ASN A 227 -11.55 7.97 -5.20
N PRO A 228 -12.49 7.60 -4.30
CA PRO A 228 -13.78 8.26 -4.22
C PRO A 228 -13.65 9.72 -3.78
N LEU A 229 -14.30 10.61 -4.53
CA LEU A 229 -14.45 12.03 -4.23
C LEU A 229 -15.87 12.30 -3.78
N VAL A 230 -16.02 12.91 -2.61
CA VAL A 230 -17.31 13.38 -2.08
C VAL A 230 -17.22 14.89 -1.87
N LEU A 231 -18.06 15.64 -2.56
CA LEU A 231 -18.09 17.10 -2.47
C LEU A 231 -19.24 17.57 -1.58
N ASN A 232 -18.95 18.52 -0.70
CA ASN A 232 -19.94 19.25 0.10
C ASN A 232 -19.65 20.75 0.00
N GLU A 233 -20.43 21.45 -0.80
CA GLU A 233 -20.29 22.89 -1.05
C GLU A 233 -20.74 23.78 0.12
N LYS A 234 -21.41 23.19 1.12
CA LYS A 234 -21.88 23.92 2.32
C LYS A 234 -20.71 24.22 3.28
N ARG A 235 -19.63 23.42 3.23
CA ARG A 235 -18.44 23.61 4.06
C ARG A 235 -17.22 23.90 3.20
N LYS A 236 -16.74 25.14 3.30
CA LYS A 236 -15.65 25.68 2.46
C LYS A 236 -14.34 25.92 3.21
N ASP A 237 -14.36 25.91 4.53
CA ASP A 237 -13.20 26.14 5.37
C ASP A 237 -12.18 25.01 5.33
N LEU A 238 -12.66 23.76 5.18
CA LEU A 238 -11.86 22.56 5.28
C LEU A 238 -12.31 21.52 4.25
N ALA A 239 -11.34 20.85 3.63
CA ALA A 239 -11.50 19.57 2.95
C ALA A 239 -10.47 18.55 3.48
N ILE A 240 -10.73 17.27 3.28
CA ILE A 240 -9.87 16.22 3.79
C ILE A 240 -9.44 15.30 2.65
N ILE A 241 -8.12 15.07 2.55
CA ILE A 241 -7.55 14.01 1.71
C ILE A 241 -7.01 12.93 2.64
N THR A 242 -7.44 11.70 2.40
CA THR A 242 -6.91 10.52 3.11
C THR A 242 -6.17 9.61 2.13
N SER A 243 -5.08 8.94 2.56
CA SER A 243 -4.40 7.89 1.81
C SER A 243 -4.20 6.67 2.68
N GLY A 244 -4.40 5.46 2.10
CA GLY A 244 -4.27 4.21 2.83
C GLY A 244 -5.06 4.21 4.15
N LEU A 245 -4.45 3.73 5.24
CA LEU A 245 -5.09 3.67 6.57
C LEU A 245 -5.54 5.01 7.14
N GLY A 246 -5.07 6.13 6.60
CA GLY A 246 -5.56 7.46 6.99
C GLY A 246 -7.08 7.59 6.90
N LYS A 247 -7.72 6.87 5.97
CA LYS A 247 -9.19 6.78 5.82
C LYS A 247 -9.84 6.18 7.08
N ASN A 248 -9.27 5.10 7.61
CA ASN A 248 -9.83 4.43 8.78
C ASN A 248 -9.75 5.31 10.03
N TYR A 249 -8.62 5.99 10.24
CA TYR A 249 -8.44 6.90 11.38
C TYR A 249 -9.37 8.12 11.29
N TYR A 250 -9.65 8.61 10.09
CA TYR A 250 -10.65 9.64 9.86
C TYR A 250 -12.06 9.11 10.18
N ASN A 251 -12.41 7.95 9.64
CA ASN A 251 -13.74 7.35 9.81
C ASN A 251 -14.06 7.04 11.27
N GLU A 252 -13.09 6.62 12.09
CA GLU A 252 -13.29 6.40 13.52
C GLU A 252 -13.61 7.66 14.32
N ASN A 253 -13.30 8.83 13.75
CA ASN A 253 -13.65 10.13 14.33
C ASN A 253 -14.89 10.78 13.70
N LEU A 254 -15.46 10.18 12.66
CA LEU A 254 -16.46 10.81 11.81
C LEU A 254 -17.73 11.16 12.59
N GLU A 255 -18.20 10.28 13.47
CA GLU A 255 -19.41 10.50 14.28
C GLU A 255 -19.26 11.74 15.19
N ASP A 256 -18.13 11.85 15.90
CA ASP A 256 -17.88 12.99 16.77
C ASP A 256 -17.63 14.26 15.96
N PHE A 257 -16.98 14.15 14.81
CA PHE A 257 -16.72 15.28 13.94
C PHE A 257 -18.01 15.83 13.32
N ALA A 258 -18.98 14.97 12.99
CA ALA A 258 -20.29 15.36 12.46
C ALA A 258 -21.13 16.13 13.48
N LYS A 259 -20.93 15.96 14.79
CA LYS A 259 -21.63 16.71 15.83
C LYS A 259 -21.26 18.20 15.83
N ASN A 260 -20.11 18.55 15.27
CA ASN A 260 -19.61 19.93 15.21
C ASN A 260 -20.09 20.69 13.96
N GLY A 261 -20.93 20.09 13.14
CA GLY A 261 -21.51 20.73 11.95
C GLY A 261 -21.44 19.87 10.70
N GLU A 262 -21.53 20.53 9.54
CA GLU A 262 -21.48 19.86 8.23
C GLU A 262 -20.12 19.16 8.00
N LEU A 263 -20.17 17.95 7.45
CA LEU A 263 -18.94 17.24 7.07
C LEU A 263 -18.23 17.94 5.90
N PRO A 264 -16.91 17.95 5.86
CA PRO A 264 -16.16 18.56 4.77
C PRO A 264 -16.24 17.71 3.48
N SER A 265 -15.85 18.33 2.36
CA SER A 265 -15.54 17.57 1.16
C SER A 265 -14.35 16.62 1.44
N THR A 266 -14.41 15.39 0.88
CA THR A 266 -13.37 14.38 1.10
C THR A 266 -12.92 13.75 -0.20
N LEU A 267 -11.63 13.44 -0.29
CA LEU A 267 -11.05 12.60 -1.33
C LEU A 267 -10.24 11.49 -0.65
N HIS A 268 -10.55 10.25 -0.93
CA HIS A 268 -9.67 9.15 -0.57
C HIS A 268 -8.75 8.82 -1.74
N ILE A 269 -7.47 8.58 -1.47
CA ILE A 269 -6.46 8.14 -2.43
C ILE A 269 -6.04 6.72 -2.03
N GLY A 270 -6.70 5.73 -2.62
CA GLY A 270 -6.38 4.31 -2.48
C GLY A 270 -5.52 3.78 -3.63
N SER A 271 -5.26 4.64 -4.63
CA SER A 271 -4.36 4.29 -5.74
C SER A 271 -3.68 5.51 -6.34
N LEU A 272 -2.41 5.31 -6.78
CA LEU A 272 -1.61 6.27 -7.53
C LEU A 272 -1.58 5.90 -9.03
N PRO A 273 -1.31 6.87 -9.95
CA PRO A 273 -0.90 8.26 -9.69
C PRO A 273 -2.00 9.09 -9.01
N LEU A 274 -1.61 10.25 -8.47
CA LEU A 274 -2.57 11.14 -7.81
C LEU A 274 -3.70 11.57 -8.76
N PRO A 275 -4.97 11.54 -8.31
CA PRO A 275 -6.13 11.96 -9.12
C PRO A 275 -6.22 13.49 -9.21
N VAL A 276 -5.40 14.08 -10.08
CA VAL A 276 -5.17 15.54 -10.16
C VAL A 276 -6.47 16.32 -10.36
N ASP A 277 -7.38 15.88 -11.23
CA ASP A 277 -8.64 16.57 -11.47
C ASP A 277 -9.56 16.54 -10.24
N SER A 278 -9.59 15.43 -9.51
CA SER A 278 -10.34 15.32 -8.25
C SER A 278 -9.75 16.22 -7.16
N ILE A 279 -8.44 16.31 -7.08
CA ILE A 279 -7.71 17.21 -6.17
C ILE A 279 -8.03 18.67 -6.52
N ASN A 280 -8.01 19.04 -7.80
CA ASN A 280 -8.34 20.41 -8.23
C ASN A 280 -9.80 20.77 -7.93
N LYS A 281 -10.76 19.88 -8.12
CA LYS A 281 -12.16 20.07 -7.74
C LYS A 281 -12.30 20.33 -6.23
N LEU A 282 -11.58 19.57 -5.41
CA LEU A 282 -11.58 19.74 -3.97
C LEU A 282 -11.02 21.13 -3.57
N ALA A 283 -9.91 21.54 -4.17
CA ALA A 283 -9.26 22.83 -3.91
C ALA A 283 -10.07 24.05 -4.42
N GLN A 284 -11.02 23.85 -5.35
CA GLN A 284 -11.95 24.90 -5.76
C GLN A 284 -13.03 25.18 -4.70
N ILE A 285 -13.35 24.19 -3.87
CA ILE A 285 -14.40 24.28 -2.86
C ILE A 285 -13.83 24.76 -1.52
N ALA A 286 -12.65 24.24 -1.12
CA ALA A 286 -12.13 24.46 0.23
C ALA A 286 -10.84 25.28 0.24
N ASP A 287 -10.75 26.20 1.21
CA ASP A 287 -9.57 27.05 1.42
C ASP A 287 -8.40 26.29 2.08
N THR A 288 -8.72 25.32 2.91
CA THR A 288 -7.74 24.47 3.61
C THR A 288 -7.97 23.00 3.28
N ILE A 289 -6.89 22.28 3.03
CA ILE A 289 -6.90 20.82 2.82
C ILE A 289 -6.05 20.16 3.91
N LEU A 290 -6.67 19.30 4.74
CA LEU A 290 -5.97 18.44 5.68
C LEU A 290 -5.64 17.12 4.99
N VAL A 291 -4.36 16.76 4.97
CA VAL A 291 -3.88 15.48 4.42
C VAL A 291 -3.60 14.51 5.56
N ILE A 292 -4.25 13.35 5.52
CA ILE A 292 -4.11 12.26 6.51
C ILE A 292 -3.54 11.04 5.78
N GLU A 293 -2.25 10.80 5.94
CA GLU A 293 -1.52 9.72 5.27
C GLU A 293 -0.55 9.01 6.22
N GLU A 294 -0.42 7.69 6.07
CA GLU A 294 0.51 6.90 6.84
C GLU A 294 1.91 6.92 6.21
N GLY A 295 2.95 6.88 7.03
CA GLY A 295 4.34 6.97 6.60
C GLY A 295 4.80 8.41 6.36
N MET A 296 5.57 8.63 5.31
CA MET A 296 6.10 9.95 4.96
C MET A 296 5.04 10.86 4.33
N PRO A 297 5.19 12.19 4.39
CA PRO A 297 4.24 13.13 3.77
C PRO A 297 4.40 13.17 2.24
N PHE A 298 4.02 12.10 1.57
CA PHE A 298 4.11 11.96 0.12
C PHE A 298 3.03 12.79 -0.60
N VAL A 299 1.77 12.59 -0.21
CA VAL A 299 0.64 13.33 -0.80
C VAL A 299 0.75 14.81 -0.46
N GLU A 300 0.92 15.15 0.83
CA GLU A 300 1.05 16.54 1.29
C GLU A 300 2.15 17.31 0.53
N LYS A 301 3.32 16.69 0.37
CA LYS A 301 4.46 17.27 -0.37
C LYS A 301 4.15 17.46 -1.85
N THR A 302 3.49 16.50 -2.47
CA THR A 302 3.18 16.54 -3.91
C THR A 302 2.11 17.58 -4.21
N LEU A 303 1.12 17.76 -3.34
CA LEU A 303 0.08 18.78 -3.48
C LEU A 303 0.65 20.18 -3.55
N ALA A 304 1.73 20.46 -2.85
CA ALA A 304 2.39 21.78 -2.89
C ALA A 304 2.90 22.17 -4.30
N GLY A 305 3.16 21.17 -5.16
CA GLY A 305 3.54 21.38 -6.56
C GLY A 305 2.36 21.40 -7.55
N ILE A 306 1.18 20.98 -7.12
CA ILE A 306 -0.02 20.87 -7.98
C ILE A 306 -0.98 22.03 -7.72
N LEU A 307 -1.18 22.41 -6.45
CA LEU A 307 -2.22 23.36 -6.04
C LEU A 307 -1.74 24.80 -6.09
N PRO A 308 -2.67 25.76 -6.35
CA PRO A 308 -2.37 27.18 -6.25
C PRO A 308 -1.93 27.58 -4.83
N GLN A 309 -1.04 28.57 -4.72
CA GLN A 309 -0.52 29.07 -3.43
C GLN A 309 -1.61 29.54 -2.44
N LYS A 310 -2.80 29.91 -2.94
CA LYS A 310 -3.92 30.33 -2.09
C LYS A 310 -4.52 29.20 -1.25
N THR A 311 -4.37 27.94 -1.68
CA THR A 311 -4.90 26.78 -0.95
C THR A 311 -3.93 26.39 0.16
N LYS A 312 -4.39 26.45 1.39
CA LYS A 312 -3.59 26.03 2.55
C LYS A 312 -3.60 24.53 2.67
N ILE A 313 -2.42 23.92 2.66
CA ILE A 313 -2.25 22.48 2.89
C ILE A 313 -1.72 22.27 4.30
N ILE A 314 -2.37 21.42 5.08
CA ILE A 314 -1.99 21.07 6.45
C ILE A 314 -1.91 19.55 6.60
N GLY A 315 -1.00 19.11 7.46
CA GLY A 315 -0.76 17.69 7.70
C GLY A 315 0.49 17.46 8.54
N LYS A 316 1.33 16.55 8.13
CA LYS A 316 2.59 16.21 8.81
C LYS A 316 3.66 17.29 8.69
N LEU A 317 3.78 17.97 7.53
CA LEU A 317 4.77 19.01 7.29
C LEU A 317 4.48 20.28 8.09
N THR A 318 3.23 20.52 8.42
CA THR A 318 2.77 21.70 9.17
C THR A 318 2.58 21.40 10.67
N GLY A 319 2.90 20.19 11.12
CA GLY A 319 2.79 19.79 12.52
C GLY A 319 1.38 19.48 13.03
N HIS A 320 0.36 19.48 12.16
CA HIS A 320 -1.01 19.07 12.52
C HIS A 320 -1.11 17.57 12.80
N LEU A 321 -0.28 16.78 12.13
CA LEU A 321 -0.11 15.35 12.36
C LEU A 321 1.36 15.05 12.72
N PRO A 322 1.64 14.02 13.53
CA PRO A 322 3.00 13.65 13.90
C PRO A 322 3.80 13.17 12.68
N ARG A 323 5.09 13.57 12.64
CA ARG A 323 6.04 13.17 11.58
C ARG A 323 6.66 11.79 11.83
N THR A 324 6.61 11.34 13.06
CA THR A 324 7.22 10.08 13.51
C THR A 324 6.16 9.19 14.15
N GLY A 325 6.36 7.89 14.08
CA GLY A 325 5.41 6.91 14.59
C GLY A 325 4.23 6.65 13.67
N GLU A 326 3.49 5.59 13.94
CA GLU A 326 2.22 5.33 13.27
C GLU A 326 1.16 6.37 13.64
N LEU A 327 0.31 6.71 12.68
CA LEU A 327 -0.92 7.42 12.97
C LEU A 327 -1.89 6.49 13.72
N ASN A 328 -2.80 7.12 14.44
CA ASN A 328 -3.90 6.45 15.11
C ASN A 328 -5.11 7.41 15.17
N PRO A 329 -6.30 6.92 15.55
CA PRO A 329 -7.49 7.77 15.64
C PRO A 329 -7.31 9.00 16.52
N ASP A 330 -6.54 8.91 17.62
CA ASP A 330 -6.33 10.04 18.54
C ASP A 330 -5.44 11.13 17.96
N SER A 331 -4.42 10.78 17.17
CA SER A 331 -3.60 11.76 16.47
C SER A 331 -4.39 12.50 15.40
N VAL A 332 -5.25 11.78 14.66
CA VAL A 332 -6.15 12.36 13.65
C VAL A 332 -7.24 13.19 14.32
N ARG A 333 -7.77 12.75 15.46
CA ARG A 333 -8.75 13.48 16.26
C ARG A 333 -8.29 14.88 16.60
N ARG A 334 -7.04 15.04 17.04
CA ARG A 334 -6.43 16.35 17.32
C ARG A 334 -6.32 17.22 16.07
N ALA A 335 -5.94 16.63 14.95
CA ALA A 335 -5.85 17.36 13.67
C ALA A 335 -7.22 17.84 13.15
N LEU A 336 -8.30 17.15 13.54
CA LEU A 336 -9.69 17.54 13.27
C LEU A 336 -10.24 18.60 14.24
N GLY A 337 -9.44 19.06 15.22
CA GLY A 337 -9.87 20.00 16.24
C GLY A 337 -10.85 19.44 17.27
N LEU A 338 -10.87 18.11 17.43
CA LEU A 338 -11.72 17.42 18.40
C LEU A 338 -10.99 17.26 19.74
N GLU A 339 -11.75 17.34 20.83
CA GLU A 339 -11.22 17.10 22.17
C GLU A 339 -10.66 15.69 22.31
N PRO A 340 -9.53 15.49 23.01
CA PRO A 340 -8.97 14.17 23.25
C PRO A 340 -9.98 13.25 23.96
N LYS A 341 -10.03 11.99 23.58
CA LYS A 341 -10.74 10.97 24.35
C LYS A 341 -9.91 10.60 25.58
N THR A 342 -10.55 10.40 26.71
CA THR A 342 -9.90 9.88 27.92
C THR A 342 -9.31 8.52 27.61
N SER A 343 -8.01 8.36 27.76
CA SER A 343 -7.36 7.07 27.51
C SER A 343 -7.83 6.01 28.50
N LEU A 344 -7.79 4.74 28.09
CA LEU A 344 -8.07 3.63 29.01
C LEU A 344 -7.14 3.65 30.23
N LEU A 345 -5.88 4.06 30.03
CA LEU A 345 -4.91 4.20 31.10
C LEU A 345 -5.31 5.29 32.11
N ASP A 346 -5.82 6.44 31.63
CA ASP A 346 -6.30 7.51 32.51
C ASP A 346 -7.57 7.10 33.26
N GLN A 347 -8.45 6.33 32.60
CA GLN A 347 -9.61 5.74 33.27
C GLN A 347 -9.18 4.75 34.36
N ILE A 348 -8.20 3.89 34.06
CA ILE A 348 -7.64 2.94 35.06
C ILE A 348 -6.95 3.70 36.20
N LYS A 349 -6.17 4.75 35.90
CA LYS A 349 -5.52 5.59 36.92
C LYS A 349 -6.54 6.23 37.88
N SER A 350 -7.67 6.67 37.34
CA SER A 350 -8.74 7.27 38.15
C SER A 350 -9.52 6.27 39.01
N THR A 351 -9.53 4.98 38.60
CA THR A 351 -10.30 3.93 39.29
C THR A 351 -9.42 2.97 40.11
N ASN A 352 -8.16 2.79 39.78
CA ASN A 352 -7.25 1.85 40.44
C ASN A 352 -5.77 2.23 40.27
N CYS A 353 -5.22 3.00 41.20
CA CYS A 353 -3.82 3.44 41.20
C CYS A 353 -2.81 2.29 41.16
N ASP A 354 -3.05 1.22 41.91
CA ASP A 354 -2.11 0.10 41.99
C ASP A 354 -1.98 -0.65 40.66
N LEU A 355 -3.09 -0.78 39.91
CA LEU A 355 -3.08 -1.40 38.59
C LEU A 355 -2.35 -0.54 37.57
N ALA A 356 -2.54 0.77 37.64
CA ALA A 356 -1.86 1.72 36.77
C ALA A 356 -0.33 1.71 36.96
N GLU A 357 0.14 1.63 38.24
CA GLU A 357 1.55 1.52 38.58
C GLU A 357 2.14 0.19 38.10
N LYS A 358 1.44 -0.91 38.26
CA LYS A 358 1.86 -2.23 37.75
C LYS A 358 1.98 -2.24 36.22
N ILE A 359 1.06 -1.59 35.48
CA ILE A 359 1.11 -1.49 34.04
C ILE A 359 2.33 -0.67 33.59
N GLN A 360 2.66 0.44 34.27
CA GLN A 360 3.84 1.25 33.95
C GLN A 360 5.17 0.52 34.20
N ASN A 361 5.17 -0.39 35.17
CA ASN A 361 6.35 -1.17 35.59
C ASN A 361 6.49 -2.50 34.82
N LEU A 362 5.64 -2.78 33.81
CA LEU A 362 5.81 -3.96 33.00
C LEU A 362 7.16 -3.91 32.27
N PRO A 363 7.93 -5.01 32.29
CA PRO A 363 9.21 -5.05 31.58
C PRO A 363 8.97 -4.88 30.08
N GLY A 364 9.81 -4.06 29.43
CA GLY A 364 9.83 -3.96 27.97
C GLY A 364 10.08 -5.33 27.35
N ARG A 365 9.47 -5.56 26.19
CA ARG A 365 9.72 -6.77 25.37
C ARG A 365 10.62 -6.38 24.20
N PRO A 366 11.95 -6.41 24.37
CA PRO A 366 12.86 -6.10 23.29
C PRO A 366 12.65 -7.13 22.15
N PRO A 367 12.82 -6.72 20.90
CA PRO A 367 12.82 -7.64 19.77
C PRO A 367 13.81 -8.77 19.99
N GLN A 368 13.40 -10.00 19.73
CA GLN A 368 14.28 -11.17 19.82
C GLN A 368 14.26 -11.89 18.46
N LEU A 369 15.43 -12.40 18.08
CA LEU A 369 15.51 -13.26 16.90
C LEU A 369 14.75 -14.55 17.18
N CYS A 370 13.81 -14.90 16.32
CA CYS A 370 13.00 -16.10 16.45
C CYS A 370 13.87 -17.38 16.37
N GLN A 371 13.36 -18.47 16.92
CA GLN A 371 14.05 -19.74 16.89
C GLN A 371 14.13 -20.23 15.43
N GLY A 372 15.34 -20.60 14.96
CA GLY A 372 15.57 -21.00 13.58
C GLY A 372 15.74 -19.84 12.60
N CYS A 373 15.79 -18.58 13.08
CA CYS A 373 16.05 -17.42 12.22
C CYS A 373 17.51 -17.47 11.70
N GLY A 374 17.70 -17.39 10.38
CA GLY A 374 19.02 -17.37 9.77
C GLY A 374 19.93 -16.22 10.22
N HIS A 375 19.32 -15.10 10.70
CA HIS A 375 20.10 -13.99 11.28
C HIS A 375 20.81 -14.37 12.58
N ARG A 376 20.36 -15.41 13.30
CA ARG A 376 21.06 -15.89 14.51
C ARG A 376 22.45 -16.44 14.17
N ASP A 377 22.57 -17.09 13.03
CA ASP A 377 23.84 -17.69 12.59
C ASP A 377 24.87 -16.62 12.18
N VAL A 378 24.41 -15.41 11.86
CA VAL A 378 25.27 -14.27 11.52
C VAL A 378 25.79 -13.54 12.76
N TYR A 379 25.04 -13.58 13.87
CA TYR A 379 25.36 -12.85 15.12
C TYR A 379 25.95 -13.74 16.23
N THR A 380 26.08 -15.03 15.98
CA THR A 380 26.76 -15.97 16.88
C THR A 380 28.14 -16.32 16.38
#